data_3072d777cd0d6323cd8876fa83ea562b
#
_entry.id   3072d777cd0d6323cd8876fa83ea562b
#
_cell.length_a   1.000
_cell.length_b   1.000
_cell.length_c   1.000
_cell.angle_alpha   90.00
_cell.angle_beta   90.00
_cell.angle_gamma   90.00
#
_symmetry.space_group_name_H-M   'P 1'
#
loop_
_entity.id
_entity.type
_entity.pdbx_description
1 polymer ?
#
loop_
_entity_poly.entity_id
_entity_poly.type
_entity_poly.pdbx_seq_one_letter_code
_entity_poly.pdbx_strand_id
1 'polypeptide(L)'
;MKYLVAGRPAIDAAGINPADIVAAGEFIVFEGPWTLGAPIIARLDDDAVDDIRTSISDLKAYAVEALAAPGAGAAFVVAAHRMHDLVAFQPYAEQVGAVVERFGGRFLARSAKAEMLGGDFVSDRAVILEFPTAAEAVAFYVSDVYAPLMQIRHATTDPRLVIVARAGALPAEARAAAESYLRARAASSH
;
A
#
# COMPACT_ATOMS: atom_id res chain seq x y z
N MET A 1 -6.51 14.12 -9.65
CA MET A 1 -7.02 13.20 -8.61
C MET A 1 -5.88 12.38 -8.06
N LYS A 2 -5.76 12.29 -6.75
CA LYS A 2 -4.71 11.54 -6.04
C LYS A 2 -5.30 10.60 -5.01
N TYR A 3 -4.55 9.56 -4.67
CA TYR A 3 -4.77 8.79 -3.45
C TYR A 3 -3.88 9.35 -2.35
N LEU A 4 -4.49 9.73 -1.24
CA LEU A 4 -3.83 10.06 0.01
C LEU A 4 -3.72 8.79 0.86
N VAL A 5 -2.53 8.50 1.37
CA VAL A 5 -2.29 7.46 2.37
C VAL A 5 -1.77 8.12 3.63
N ALA A 6 -2.53 7.99 4.71
CA ALA A 6 -2.24 8.64 5.98
C ALA A 6 -2.69 7.78 7.17
N GLY A 7 -2.20 8.08 8.37
CA GLY A 7 -2.73 7.53 9.60
C GLY A 7 -4.05 8.19 10.02
N ARG A 8 -4.83 7.50 10.87
CA ARG A 8 -6.12 7.98 11.39
C ARG A 8 -6.06 9.42 11.93
N PRO A 9 -5.11 9.78 12.80
CA PRO A 9 -5.06 11.13 13.36
C PRO A 9 -4.92 12.23 12.30
N ALA A 10 -4.18 11.96 11.22
CA ALA A 10 -3.99 12.90 10.13
C ALA A 10 -5.27 13.08 9.30
N ILE A 11 -6.01 12.00 9.05
CA ILE A 11 -7.30 12.03 8.34
C ILE A 11 -8.34 12.81 9.13
N ASP A 12 -8.42 12.57 10.44
CA ASP A 12 -9.37 13.25 11.33
C ASP A 12 -9.04 14.76 11.43
N ALA A 13 -7.76 15.11 11.54
CA ALA A 13 -7.31 16.50 11.57
C ALA A 13 -7.54 17.24 10.23
N ALA A 14 -7.46 16.52 9.11
CA ALA A 14 -7.71 17.07 7.77
C ALA A 14 -9.21 17.26 7.47
N GLY A 15 -10.11 16.73 8.29
CA GLY A 15 -11.54 16.83 8.05
C GLY A 15 -12.01 16.17 6.75
N ILE A 16 -11.33 15.10 6.33
CA ILE A 16 -11.64 14.40 5.07
C ILE A 16 -13.05 13.83 5.13
N ASN A 17 -13.83 14.10 4.10
CA ASN A 17 -15.19 13.59 3.99
C ASN A 17 -15.15 12.04 3.99
N PRO A 18 -15.95 11.38 4.84
CA PRO A 18 -16.04 9.91 4.86
C PRO A 18 -16.37 9.29 3.51
N ALA A 19 -17.07 10.00 2.62
CA ALA A 19 -17.36 9.53 1.26
C ALA A 19 -16.11 9.38 0.36
N ASP A 20 -15.04 10.10 0.68
CA ASP A 20 -13.78 10.05 -0.05
C ASP A 20 -12.84 8.96 0.49
N ILE A 21 -13.19 8.34 1.64
CA ILE A 21 -12.41 7.25 2.22
C ILE A 21 -12.66 5.96 1.44
N VAL A 22 -11.60 5.45 0.84
CA VAL A 22 -11.60 4.19 0.07
C VAL A 22 -11.46 2.99 0.98
N ALA A 23 -10.54 3.05 1.96
CA ALA A 23 -10.32 2.00 2.94
C ALA A 23 -9.82 2.58 4.27
N ALA A 24 -10.36 2.08 5.38
CA ALA A 24 -10.02 2.50 6.75
C ALA A 24 -10.34 1.38 7.76
N GLY A 25 -10.06 0.14 7.41
CA GLY A 25 -10.36 -1.01 8.26
C GLY A 25 -9.13 -1.62 8.90
N GLU A 26 -9.21 -2.93 9.07
CA GLU A 26 -8.12 -3.73 9.62
C GLU A 26 -6.95 -3.78 8.63
N PHE A 27 -5.75 -3.94 9.15
CA PHE A 27 -4.55 -3.98 8.32
C PHE A 27 -3.53 -5.01 8.83
N ILE A 28 -2.62 -5.41 7.94
CA ILE A 28 -1.49 -6.30 8.24
C ILE A 28 -0.24 -5.69 7.60
N VAL A 29 0.80 -5.45 8.43
CA VAL A 29 2.10 -5.00 7.94
C VAL A 29 2.92 -6.21 7.51
N PHE A 30 3.29 -6.26 6.24
CA PHE A 30 4.11 -7.34 5.68
C PHE A 30 5.58 -6.97 5.60
N GLU A 31 5.91 -5.69 5.41
CA GLU A 31 7.29 -5.27 5.18
C GLU A 31 7.60 -3.89 5.74
N GLY A 32 8.82 -3.79 6.24
CA GLY A 32 9.46 -2.54 6.66
C GLY A 32 8.85 -1.87 7.88
N PRO A 33 9.45 -0.79 8.33
CA PRO A 33 8.89 0.03 9.39
C PRO A 33 7.70 0.83 8.83
N TRP A 34 6.49 0.42 9.19
CA TRP A 34 5.28 1.18 8.87
C TRP A 34 5.03 2.22 9.97
N THR A 35 5.30 3.49 9.69
CA THR A 35 5.27 4.58 10.68
C THR A 35 4.03 5.46 10.64
N LEU A 36 3.11 5.20 9.68
CA LEU A 36 1.88 5.99 9.54
C LEU A 36 0.76 5.55 10.50
N GLY A 37 0.98 4.52 11.34
CA GLY A 37 -0.06 3.94 12.20
C GLY A 37 -1.10 3.14 11.40
N ALA A 38 -2.35 3.12 11.84
CA ALA A 38 -3.46 2.49 11.09
C ALA A 38 -3.68 3.23 9.77
N PRO A 39 -3.34 2.63 8.62
CA PRO A 39 -3.40 3.32 7.34
C PRO A 39 -4.83 3.51 6.88
N ILE A 40 -5.09 4.70 6.35
CA ILE A 40 -6.33 5.05 5.66
C ILE A 40 -5.98 5.47 4.26
N ILE A 41 -6.77 5.04 3.30
CA ILE A 41 -6.68 5.43 1.90
C ILE A 41 -7.87 6.33 1.59
N ALA A 42 -7.62 7.55 1.15
CA ALA A 42 -8.64 8.45 0.66
C ALA A 42 -8.34 8.82 -0.81
N ARG A 43 -9.39 9.14 -1.58
CA ARG A 43 -9.26 9.62 -2.96
C ARG A 43 -9.73 11.05 -3.05
N LEU A 44 -8.82 11.95 -3.34
CA LEU A 44 -9.00 13.40 -3.29
C LEU A 44 -8.64 14.04 -4.63
N ASP A 45 -9.16 15.23 -4.89
CA ASP A 45 -8.64 16.10 -5.96
C ASP A 45 -7.30 16.74 -5.54
N ASP A 46 -6.68 17.41 -6.48
CA ASP A 46 -5.35 17.99 -6.26
C ASP A 46 -5.43 19.19 -5.30
N ASP A 47 -6.50 19.98 -5.40
CA ASP A 47 -6.71 21.15 -4.54
C ASP A 47 -6.89 20.73 -3.08
N ALA A 48 -7.67 19.68 -2.81
CA ALA A 48 -7.84 19.13 -1.47
C ALA A 48 -6.53 18.61 -0.88
N VAL A 49 -5.67 17.99 -1.68
CA VAL A 49 -4.34 17.53 -1.23
C VAL A 49 -3.45 18.73 -0.90
N ASP A 50 -3.49 19.78 -1.68
CA ASP A 50 -2.72 21.01 -1.44
C ASP A 50 -3.21 21.76 -0.18
N ASP A 51 -4.51 21.81 0.04
CA ASP A 51 -5.12 22.39 1.25
C ASP A 51 -4.66 21.62 2.50
N ILE A 52 -4.67 20.27 2.45
CA ILE A 52 -4.19 19.42 3.54
C ILE A 52 -2.72 19.70 3.83
N ARG A 53 -1.88 19.78 2.80
CA ARG A 53 -0.45 20.04 2.93
C ARG A 53 -0.17 21.37 3.65
N THR A 54 -0.95 22.40 3.36
CA THR A 54 -0.74 23.74 3.91
C THR A 54 -1.34 23.92 5.30
N SER A 55 -2.37 23.13 5.63
CA SER A 55 -3.15 23.29 6.86
C SER A 55 -2.64 22.47 8.06
N ILE A 56 -1.84 21.41 7.83
CA ILE A 56 -1.44 20.46 8.87
C ILE A 56 0.09 20.38 8.97
N SER A 57 0.65 20.89 10.06
CA SER A 57 2.10 21.00 10.27
C SER A 57 2.81 19.66 10.54
N ASP A 58 2.14 18.71 11.19
CA ASP A 58 2.73 17.42 11.60
C ASP A 58 2.11 16.23 10.88
N LEU A 59 1.69 16.45 9.65
CA LEU A 59 1.06 15.43 8.82
C LEU A 59 2.05 14.31 8.49
N LYS A 60 1.68 13.07 8.83
CA LYS A 60 2.38 11.86 8.36
C LYS A 60 1.55 11.22 7.26
N ALA A 61 1.84 11.59 6.02
CA ALA A 61 1.09 11.14 4.86
C ALA A 61 1.90 11.26 3.57
N TYR A 62 1.44 10.56 2.54
CA TYR A 62 1.87 10.79 1.17
C TYR A 62 0.69 10.71 0.21
N ALA A 63 0.82 11.40 -0.93
CA ALA A 63 -0.12 11.34 -2.03
C ALA A 63 0.53 10.70 -3.26
N VAL A 64 -0.28 10.04 -4.06
CA VAL A 64 0.14 9.39 -5.31
C VAL A 64 -0.93 9.57 -6.38
N GLU A 65 -0.50 9.83 -7.61
CA GLU A 65 -1.39 9.98 -8.76
C GLU A 65 -2.29 8.77 -8.96
N ALA A 66 -3.59 9.01 -9.12
CA ALA A 66 -4.56 7.97 -9.40
C ALA A 66 -4.51 7.56 -10.88
N LEU A 67 -4.34 6.26 -11.14
CA LEU A 67 -4.49 5.65 -12.47
C LEU A 67 -5.95 5.27 -12.74
N ALA A 68 -6.66 4.84 -11.71
CA ALA A 68 -8.05 4.40 -11.79
C ALA A 68 -8.84 4.78 -10.55
N ALA A 69 -10.16 4.86 -10.68
CA ALA A 69 -11.06 4.97 -9.54
C ALA A 69 -11.12 3.64 -8.77
N PRO A 70 -11.39 3.67 -7.44
CA PRO A 70 -11.62 2.46 -6.67
C PRO A 70 -12.89 1.74 -7.18
N GLY A 71 -12.84 0.41 -7.15
CA GLY A 71 -13.99 -0.44 -7.47
C GLY A 71 -14.69 -0.96 -6.22
N ALA A 72 -15.28 -2.15 -6.37
CA ALA A 72 -15.94 -2.87 -5.29
C ALA A 72 -14.98 -3.75 -4.46
N GLY A 73 -13.68 -3.70 -4.73
CA GLY A 73 -12.68 -4.50 -4.02
C GLY A 73 -12.69 -4.22 -2.52
N ALA A 74 -12.43 -5.27 -1.74
CA ALA A 74 -12.53 -5.23 -0.29
C ALA A 74 -11.17 -5.07 0.41
N ALA A 75 -10.06 -5.21 -0.33
CA ALA A 75 -8.72 -5.08 0.22
C ALA A 75 -7.75 -4.35 -0.73
N PHE A 76 -6.75 -3.72 -0.15
CA PHE A 76 -5.78 -2.90 -0.85
C PHE A 76 -4.37 -3.24 -0.38
N VAL A 77 -3.47 -3.49 -1.33
CA VAL A 77 -2.04 -3.53 -1.05
C VAL A 77 -1.48 -2.14 -1.25
N VAL A 78 -0.95 -1.56 -0.19
CA VAL A 78 -0.28 -0.27 -0.20
C VAL A 78 1.21 -0.52 -0.05
N ALA A 79 1.96 -0.19 -1.08
CA ALA A 79 3.40 -0.35 -1.09
C ALA A 79 4.10 0.99 -1.34
N ALA A 80 5.16 1.23 -0.59
CA ALA A 80 6.00 2.40 -0.75
C ALA A 80 7.47 1.97 -0.64
N HIS A 81 8.28 2.35 -1.62
CA HIS A 81 9.64 1.88 -1.76
C HIS A 81 10.62 3.04 -1.85
N ARG A 82 11.73 2.92 -1.14
CA ARG A 82 12.93 3.68 -1.44
C ARG A 82 13.76 2.86 -2.44
N MET A 83 14.08 3.47 -3.58
CA MET A 83 14.79 2.78 -4.66
C MET A 83 16.29 2.86 -4.47
N HIS A 84 17.01 1.74 -4.70
CA HIS A 84 18.47 1.68 -4.71
C HIS A 84 18.99 1.45 -6.13
N ASP A 85 18.32 0.58 -6.90
CA ASP A 85 18.72 0.25 -8.26
C ASP A 85 17.49 0.15 -9.17
N LEU A 86 17.25 1.21 -9.94
CA LEU A 86 16.14 1.28 -10.87
C LEU A 86 16.29 0.33 -12.06
N VAL A 87 17.54 0.08 -12.50
CA VAL A 87 17.81 -0.81 -13.64
C VAL A 87 17.55 -2.27 -13.25
N ALA A 88 18.10 -2.71 -12.13
CA ALA A 88 17.86 -4.07 -11.62
C ALA A 88 16.40 -4.30 -11.17
N PHE A 89 15.63 -3.23 -10.88
CA PHE A 89 14.20 -3.31 -10.56
C PHE A 89 13.32 -3.54 -11.80
N GLN A 90 13.81 -3.24 -13.00
CA GLN A 90 13.00 -3.30 -14.24
C GLN A 90 12.31 -4.65 -14.48
N PRO A 91 12.97 -5.80 -14.32
CA PRO A 91 12.32 -7.11 -14.50
C PRO A 91 11.13 -7.34 -13.56
N TYR A 92 11.19 -6.83 -12.32
CA TYR A 92 10.06 -6.84 -11.41
C TYR A 92 8.91 -5.97 -11.95
N ALA A 93 9.23 -4.76 -12.39
CA ALA A 93 8.23 -3.81 -12.86
C ALA A 93 7.46 -4.32 -14.09
N GLU A 94 8.10 -5.08 -14.96
CA GLU A 94 7.51 -5.65 -16.16
C GLU A 94 6.59 -6.84 -15.87
N GLN A 95 6.91 -7.65 -14.87
CA GLN A 95 6.25 -8.92 -14.62
C GLN A 95 5.17 -8.87 -13.55
N VAL A 96 5.29 -7.95 -12.56
CA VAL A 96 4.39 -7.93 -11.40
C VAL A 96 2.92 -7.71 -11.77
N GLY A 97 2.65 -7.00 -12.86
CA GLY A 97 1.28 -6.75 -13.33
C GLY A 97 0.50 -8.04 -13.62
N ALA A 98 1.10 -8.95 -14.38
CA ALA A 98 0.48 -10.23 -14.70
C ALA A 98 0.23 -11.11 -13.47
N VAL A 99 1.11 -11.03 -12.46
CA VAL A 99 0.91 -11.76 -11.20
C VAL A 99 -0.23 -11.14 -10.40
N VAL A 100 -0.32 -9.81 -10.32
CA VAL A 100 -1.43 -9.10 -9.65
C VAL A 100 -2.77 -9.50 -10.27
N GLU A 101 -2.87 -9.46 -11.61
CA GLU A 101 -4.09 -9.82 -12.35
C GLU A 101 -4.50 -11.28 -12.12
N ARG A 102 -3.55 -12.20 -12.00
CA ARG A 102 -3.82 -13.62 -11.72
C ARG A 102 -4.58 -13.83 -10.40
N PHE A 103 -4.41 -12.93 -9.43
CA PHE A 103 -5.14 -12.93 -8.15
C PHE A 103 -6.33 -11.97 -8.14
N GLY A 104 -6.81 -11.56 -9.32
CA GLY A 104 -7.93 -10.64 -9.45
C GLY A 104 -7.64 -9.20 -9.05
N GLY A 105 -6.36 -8.88 -8.81
CA GLY A 105 -5.94 -7.54 -8.43
C GLY A 105 -5.79 -6.60 -9.61
N ARG A 106 -5.80 -5.30 -9.34
CA ARG A 106 -5.54 -4.25 -10.33
C ARG A 106 -4.84 -3.04 -9.69
N PHE A 107 -4.14 -2.28 -10.49
CA PHE A 107 -3.52 -1.03 -10.04
C PHE A 107 -4.55 0.10 -9.92
N LEU A 108 -4.58 0.75 -8.76
CA LEU A 108 -5.25 2.03 -8.55
C LEU A 108 -4.27 3.20 -8.66
N ALA A 109 -3.02 3.00 -8.22
CA ALA A 109 -1.93 3.94 -8.36
C ALA A 109 -0.62 3.19 -8.60
N ARG A 110 0.25 3.76 -9.44
CA ARG A 110 1.58 3.24 -9.74
C ARG A 110 2.47 4.40 -10.16
N SER A 111 3.07 5.07 -9.20
CA SER A 111 3.89 6.26 -9.46
C SER A 111 5.37 5.99 -9.20
N ALA A 112 6.21 6.53 -10.07
CA ALA A 112 7.66 6.60 -9.85
C ALA A 112 8.05 7.67 -8.82
N LYS A 113 7.08 8.46 -8.31
CA LYS A 113 7.29 9.48 -7.29
C LYS A 113 6.05 9.58 -6.42
N ALA A 114 6.23 9.31 -5.13
CA ALA A 114 5.24 9.65 -4.11
C ALA A 114 5.47 11.10 -3.66
N GLU A 115 4.40 11.82 -3.51
CA GLU A 115 4.43 13.18 -2.97
C GLU A 115 4.32 13.12 -1.45
N MET A 116 5.43 13.35 -0.77
CA MET A 116 5.46 13.35 0.69
C MET A 116 4.81 14.63 1.21
N LEU A 117 3.84 14.49 2.09
CA LEU A 117 3.15 15.62 2.73
C LEU A 117 3.69 15.89 4.13
N GLY A 118 4.59 15.05 4.63
CA GLY A 118 5.28 15.23 5.89
C GLY A 118 5.63 13.89 6.57
N GLY A 119 6.36 13.96 7.69
CA GLY A 119 6.86 12.81 8.44
C GLY A 119 8.18 12.25 7.89
N ASP A 120 8.69 11.21 8.55
CA ASP A 120 9.98 10.57 8.26
C ASP A 120 9.90 9.53 7.13
N PHE A 121 8.75 9.42 6.50
CA PHE A 121 8.48 8.43 5.50
C PHE A 121 9.01 8.90 4.13
N VAL A 122 10.16 8.39 3.73
CA VAL A 122 10.73 8.66 2.40
C VAL A 122 10.35 7.54 1.44
N SER A 123 9.74 7.88 0.31
CA SER A 123 9.41 6.94 -0.74
C SER A 123 9.64 7.56 -2.11
N ASP A 124 10.36 6.82 -2.94
CA ASP A 124 10.59 7.21 -4.35
C ASP A 124 9.52 6.62 -5.26
N ARG A 125 8.84 5.56 -4.80
CA ARG A 125 7.80 4.88 -5.57
C ARG A 125 6.66 4.44 -4.65
N ALA A 126 5.44 4.77 -5.03
CA ALA A 126 4.24 4.32 -4.33
C ALA A 126 3.30 3.57 -5.28
N VAL A 127 2.71 2.52 -4.75
CA VAL A 127 1.77 1.65 -5.46
C VAL A 127 0.56 1.38 -4.57
N ILE A 128 -0.63 1.43 -5.15
CA ILE A 128 -1.86 0.97 -4.53
C ILE A 128 -2.50 -0.04 -5.47
N LEU A 129 -2.68 -1.26 -4.98
CA LEU A 129 -3.44 -2.31 -5.67
C LEU A 129 -4.77 -2.50 -4.96
N GLU A 130 -5.80 -2.79 -5.73
CA GLU A 130 -7.09 -3.23 -5.23
C GLU A 130 -7.28 -4.71 -5.53
N PHE A 131 -7.77 -5.47 -4.57
CA PHE A 131 -8.13 -6.88 -4.70
C PHE A 131 -9.60 -7.09 -4.34
N PRO A 132 -10.29 -8.09 -4.94
CA PRO A 132 -11.67 -8.39 -4.62
C PRO A 132 -11.88 -8.67 -3.12
N THR A 133 -10.97 -9.43 -2.50
CA THR A 133 -11.00 -9.78 -1.08
C THR A 133 -9.64 -9.67 -0.41
N ALA A 134 -9.62 -9.64 0.92
CA ALA A 134 -8.37 -9.69 1.69
C ALA A 134 -7.68 -11.06 1.57
N ALA A 135 -8.42 -12.13 1.39
CA ALA A 135 -7.85 -13.46 1.16
C ALA A 135 -7.03 -13.51 -0.14
N GLU A 136 -7.53 -12.90 -1.23
CA GLU A 136 -6.80 -12.81 -2.50
C GLU A 136 -5.58 -11.90 -2.41
N ALA A 137 -5.67 -10.78 -1.70
CA ALA A 137 -4.52 -9.90 -1.45
C ALA A 137 -3.41 -10.62 -0.66
N VAL A 138 -3.77 -11.39 0.37
CA VAL A 138 -2.82 -12.21 1.14
C VAL A 138 -2.28 -13.34 0.27
N ALA A 139 -3.15 -14.07 -0.46
CA ALA A 139 -2.73 -15.15 -1.35
C ALA A 139 -1.74 -14.67 -2.42
N PHE A 140 -1.97 -13.50 -3.01
CA PHE A 140 -1.02 -12.86 -3.91
C PHE A 140 0.35 -12.71 -3.24
N TYR A 141 0.38 -12.10 -2.06
CA TYR A 141 1.64 -11.77 -1.40
C TYR A 141 2.44 -13.00 -0.96
N VAL A 142 1.78 -14.06 -0.48
CA VAL A 142 2.43 -15.28 0.03
C VAL A 142 2.67 -16.34 -1.04
N SER A 143 2.30 -16.08 -2.30
CA SER A 143 2.36 -17.07 -3.38
C SER A 143 3.78 -17.36 -3.85
N ASP A 144 4.02 -18.62 -4.25
CA ASP A 144 5.27 -19.03 -4.90
C ASP A 144 5.50 -18.33 -6.25
N VAL A 145 4.44 -17.83 -6.88
CA VAL A 145 4.53 -17.07 -8.14
C VAL A 145 5.08 -15.67 -7.91
N TYR A 146 4.73 -15.04 -6.79
CA TYR A 146 5.24 -13.72 -6.43
C TYR A 146 6.61 -13.78 -5.76
N ALA A 147 6.95 -14.87 -5.11
CA ALA A 147 8.19 -15.01 -4.33
C ALA A 147 9.47 -14.62 -5.11
N PRO A 148 9.72 -15.07 -6.36
CA PRO A 148 10.92 -14.67 -7.10
C PRO A 148 10.91 -13.18 -7.44
N LEU A 149 9.77 -12.58 -7.74
CA LEU A 149 9.65 -11.15 -7.99
C LEU A 149 9.90 -10.33 -6.72
N MET A 150 9.42 -10.82 -5.58
CA MET A 150 9.67 -10.21 -4.28
C MET A 150 11.18 -10.15 -3.98
N GLN A 151 11.96 -11.18 -4.34
CA GLN A 151 13.41 -11.18 -4.16
C GLN A 151 14.07 -10.06 -4.96
N ILE A 152 13.69 -9.86 -6.23
CA ILE A 152 14.18 -8.74 -7.05
C ILE A 152 13.86 -7.41 -6.37
N ARG A 153 12.62 -7.23 -5.93
CA ARG A 153 12.19 -6.01 -5.26
C ARG A 153 12.97 -5.75 -3.98
N HIS A 154 13.19 -6.76 -3.13
CA HIS A 154 13.98 -6.63 -1.90
C HIS A 154 15.45 -6.31 -2.16
N ALA A 155 16.04 -6.86 -3.21
CA ALA A 155 17.43 -6.58 -3.57
C ALA A 155 17.64 -5.15 -4.10
N THR A 156 16.59 -4.52 -4.57
CA THR A 156 16.64 -3.23 -5.29
C THR A 156 15.97 -2.07 -4.58
N THR A 157 15.29 -2.35 -3.45
CA THR A 157 14.54 -1.32 -2.71
C THR A 157 14.59 -1.57 -1.20
N ASP A 158 14.34 -0.51 -0.41
CA ASP A 158 13.85 -0.64 0.96
C ASP A 158 12.31 -0.69 0.93
N PRO A 159 11.70 -1.87 1.02
CA PRO A 159 10.26 -1.97 0.84
C PRO A 159 9.51 -1.66 2.14
N ARG A 160 8.36 -1.03 1.99
CA ARG A 160 7.30 -0.96 2.99
C ARG A 160 6.01 -1.41 2.34
N LEU A 161 5.32 -2.33 2.97
CA LEU A 161 4.09 -2.89 2.42
C LEU A 161 3.11 -3.26 3.52
N VAL A 162 1.88 -2.82 3.33
CA VAL A 162 0.75 -3.13 4.20
C VAL A 162 -0.45 -3.54 3.35
N ILE A 163 -1.22 -4.50 3.84
CA ILE A 163 -2.55 -4.81 3.33
C ILE A 163 -3.57 -4.13 4.22
N VAL A 164 -4.47 -3.34 3.63
CA VAL A 164 -5.56 -2.64 4.30
C VAL A 164 -6.87 -3.21 3.78
N ALA A 165 -7.74 -3.66 4.66
CA ALA A 165 -9.08 -4.10 4.31
C ALA A 165 -10.11 -2.98 4.54
N ARG A 166 -11.24 -3.03 3.83
CA ARG A 166 -12.44 -2.28 4.26
C ARG A 166 -12.91 -2.82 5.61
N ALA A 167 -13.64 -2.01 6.36
CA ALA A 167 -14.12 -2.40 7.69
C ALA A 167 -14.87 -3.74 7.65
N GLY A 168 -14.46 -4.69 8.49
CA GLY A 168 -15.03 -6.04 8.56
C GLY A 168 -14.70 -6.97 7.39
N ALA A 169 -13.79 -6.58 6.49
CA ALA A 169 -13.45 -7.36 5.29
C ALA A 169 -12.14 -8.17 5.42
N LEU A 170 -11.57 -8.29 6.62
CA LEU A 170 -10.41 -9.15 6.87
C LEU A 170 -10.83 -10.43 7.62
N PRO A 171 -11.06 -11.54 6.91
CA PRO A 171 -11.47 -12.79 7.54
C PRO A 171 -10.32 -13.38 8.37
N ALA A 172 -10.69 -14.15 9.43
CA ALA A 172 -9.73 -14.73 10.38
C ALA A 172 -8.72 -15.66 9.70
N GLU A 173 -9.15 -16.42 8.71
CA GLU A 173 -8.28 -17.30 7.92
C GLU A 173 -7.23 -16.55 7.10
N ALA A 174 -7.57 -15.40 6.49
CA ALA A 174 -6.62 -14.56 5.77
C ALA A 174 -5.58 -13.96 6.73
N ARG A 175 -6.02 -13.51 7.90
CA ARG A 175 -5.14 -13.03 8.97
C ARG A 175 -4.19 -14.15 9.43
N ALA A 176 -4.71 -15.34 9.71
CA ALA A 176 -3.92 -16.47 10.14
C ALA A 176 -2.87 -16.91 9.09
N ALA A 177 -3.22 -16.89 7.81
CA ALA A 177 -2.30 -17.19 6.71
C ALA A 177 -1.17 -16.16 6.65
N ALA A 178 -1.48 -14.87 6.75
CA ALA A 178 -0.49 -13.79 6.77
C ALA A 178 0.47 -13.92 7.97
N GLU A 179 -0.07 -14.14 9.16
CA GLU A 179 0.72 -14.30 10.38
C GLU A 179 1.63 -15.54 10.33
N SER A 180 1.13 -16.65 9.78
CA SER A 180 1.93 -17.87 9.57
C SER A 180 3.10 -17.61 8.65
N TYR A 181 2.87 -16.94 7.53
CA TYR A 181 3.91 -16.55 6.58
C TYR A 181 4.97 -15.64 7.24
N LEU A 182 4.53 -14.64 7.96
CA LEU A 182 5.43 -13.68 8.62
C LEU A 182 6.30 -14.36 9.69
N ARG A 183 5.74 -15.32 10.47
CA ARG A 183 6.51 -16.12 11.42
C ARG A 183 7.55 -17.01 10.73
N ALA A 184 7.18 -17.68 9.66
CA ALA A 184 8.11 -18.52 8.90
C ALA A 184 9.27 -17.71 8.30
N ARG A 185 8.98 -16.54 7.77
CA ARG A 185 9.99 -15.62 7.21
C ARG A 185 10.94 -15.09 8.29
N ALA A 186 10.43 -14.71 9.45
CA ALA A 186 11.27 -14.27 10.56
C ALA A 186 12.24 -15.37 11.05
N ALA A 187 11.77 -16.63 11.10
CA ALA A 187 12.60 -17.78 11.46
C ALA A 187 13.72 -18.08 10.44
N SER A 188 13.51 -17.76 9.15
CA SER A 188 14.49 -18.01 8.07
C SER A 188 15.56 -16.91 7.95
N SER A 189 15.41 -15.81 8.70
CA SER A 189 16.33 -14.66 8.66
C SER A 189 17.41 -14.70 9.76
N HIS A 190 17.49 -15.82 10.52
CA HIS A 190 18.50 -16.12 11.55
C HIS A 190 19.36 -17.28 11.11
#